data_5762f7b4dbba289285241e8dd073bb7f
#
_entry.id   5762f7b4dbba289285241e8dd073bb7f
#
_cell.length_a   1.000
_cell.length_b   1.000
_cell.length_c   1.000
_cell.angle_alpha   90.00
_cell.angle_beta   90.00
_cell.angle_gamma   90.00
#
_symmetry.space_group_name_H-M   'P 1'
#
loop_
_entity.id
_entity.type
_entity.pdbx_description
1 polymer ?
#
loop_
_entity_poly.entity_id
_entity_poly.type
_entity_poly.pdbx_seq_one_letter_code
_entity_poly.pdbx_strand_id
1 'polypeptide(L)'
;MTQARKVKLKEACSNAVIARFWHPYDDGWTHGYVLDIGPEFFLLALIDDNIKFNGFECHLVSDIKRLKLPDPYEDFIVAALHKQRQRIDRKPDINLSSLPALLKSANALFPLVTIHQERAKPGECFIGKVLDISEKSLLLHTIDPGAVWHKKPSRFRLAEITRVDFGGGYEEALHLIGGNPKPPKKSTMAKRP
;
A
#
# COMPACT_ATOMS: atom_id res chain seq x y z
N MET A 1 -6.58 7.77 21.92
CA MET A 1 -6.98 8.21 20.55
C MET A 1 -6.96 7.07 19.54
N THR A 2 -5.91 6.30 19.43
CA THR A 2 -5.80 5.18 18.45
C THR A 2 -6.89 4.11 18.59
N GLN A 3 -7.26 3.73 19.82
CA GLN A 3 -8.33 2.74 20.05
C GLN A 3 -9.71 3.21 19.57
N ALA A 4 -10.07 4.47 19.82
CA ALA A 4 -11.33 5.03 19.34
C ALA A 4 -11.39 5.08 17.80
N ARG A 5 -10.25 5.37 17.13
CA ARG A 5 -10.18 5.32 15.67
C ARG A 5 -10.35 3.89 15.13
N LYS A 6 -9.75 2.89 15.79
CA LYS A 6 -9.96 1.48 15.43
C LYS A 6 -11.42 1.05 15.52
N VAL A 7 -12.13 1.46 16.56
CA VAL A 7 -13.57 1.16 16.69
C VAL A 7 -14.32 1.73 15.50
N LYS A 8 -14.11 3.00 15.17
CA LYS A 8 -14.75 3.66 14.03
C LYS A 8 -14.42 3.00 12.69
N LEU A 9 -13.15 2.61 12.46
CA LEU A 9 -12.75 1.91 11.24
C LEU A 9 -13.41 0.52 11.16
N LYS A 10 -13.57 -0.19 12.29
CA LYS A 10 -14.31 -1.47 12.33
C LYS A 10 -15.78 -1.27 11.98
N GLU A 11 -16.41 -0.23 12.49
CA GLU A 11 -17.79 0.13 12.13
C GLU A 11 -17.91 0.44 10.63
N ALA A 12 -16.96 1.22 10.07
CA ALA A 12 -16.92 1.51 8.64
C ALA A 12 -16.77 0.22 7.80
N CYS A 13 -15.88 -0.67 8.20
CA CYS A 13 -15.68 -1.96 7.55
C CYS A 13 -16.96 -2.83 7.60
N SER A 14 -17.59 -2.95 8.79
CA SER A 14 -18.80 -3.77 8.97
C SER A 14 -20.02 -3.23 8.23
N ASN A 15 -20.14 -1.92 8.11
CA ASN A 15 -21.27 -1.26 7.46
C ASN A 15 -21.00 -0.95 5.97
N ALA A 16 -19.80 -1.31 5.46
CA ALA A 16 -19.36 -1.03 4.09
C ALA A 16 -19.56 0.45 3.70
N VAL A 17 -19.18 1.39 4.59
CA VAL A 17 -19.22 2.82 4.33
C VAL A 17 -17.85 3.34 3.91
N ILE A 18 -17.84 4.39 3.10
CA ILE A 18 -16.60 5.02 2.62
C ILE A 18 -15.99 5.86 3.76
N ALA A 19 -14.74 5.57 4.08
CA ALA A 19 -13.95 6.35 5.01
C ALA A 19 -13.23 7.48 4.26
N ARG A 20 -13.24 8.70 4.82
CA ARG A 20 -12.35 9.79 4.41
C ARG A 20 -11.45 10.15 5.58
N PHE A 21 -10.14 10.20 5.35
CA PHE A 21 -9.19 10.54 6.39
C PHE A 21 -8.03 11.40 5.86
N TRP A 22 -7.37 12.08 6.78
CA TRP A 22 -6.23 12.97 6.54
C TRP A 22 -5.02 12.47 7.30
N HIS A 23 -3.87 12.54 6.65
CA HIS A 23 -2.56 12.27 7.25
C HIS A 23 -1.91 13.57 7.76
N PRO A 24 -0.87 13.48 8.61
CA PRO A 24 -0.09 14.64 9.01
C PRO A 24 0.97 15.03 7.98
N TYR A 25 1.12 14.29 6.88
CA TYR A 25 2.24 14.41 5.93
C TYR A 25 1.89 15.17 4.66
N ASP A 26 0.62 15.35 4.38
CA ASP A 26 0.10 16.13 3.27
C ASP A 26 -1.15 16.92 3.68
N ASP A 27 -1.57 17.84 2.80
CA ASP A 27 -2.80 18.64 3.00
C ASP A 27 -4.04 17.98 2.36
N GLY A 28 -3.86 16.88 1.67
CA GLY A 28 -4.90 16.12 1.01
C GLY A 28 -5.68 15.20 1.95
N TRP A 29 -6.60 14.47 1.38
CA TRP A 29 -7.30 13.38 2.05
C TRP A 29 -7.25 12.13 1.17
N THR A 30 -7.33 10.98 1.83
CA THR A 30 -7.53 9.68 1.19
C THR A 30 -8.94 9.19 1.51
N HIS A 31 -9.58 8.53 0.55
CA HIS A 31 -10.87 7.91 0.79
C HIS A 31 -11.01 6.55 0.09
N GLY A 32 -11.85 5.70 0.66
CA GLY A 32 -12.09 4.35 0.17
C GLY A 32 -12.84 3.48 1.17
N TYR A 33 -13.04 2.23 0.81
CA TYR A 33 -13.65 1.25 1.70
C TYR A 33 -12.60 0.61 2.59
N VAL A 34 -12.84 0.64 3.90
CA VAL A 34 -12.02 -0.10 4.87
C VAL A 34 -12.37 -1.58 4.75
N LEU A 35 -11.39 -2.41 4.38
CA LEU A 35 -11.59 -3.83 4.15
C LEU A 35 -11.17 -4.70 5.34
N ASP A 36 -10.19 -4.22 6.13
CA ASP A 36 -9.69 -4.94 7.31
C ASP A 36 -8.91 -4.04 8.26
N ILE A 37 -8.77 -4.44 9.53
CA ILE A 37 -8.06 -3.68 10.55
C ILE A 37 -7.19 -4.61 11.40
N GLY A 38 -5.89 -4.36 11.37
CA GLY A 38 -4.90 -5.04 12.20
C GLY A 38 -4.53 -4.29 13.49
N PRO A 39 -3.47 -4.76 14.18
CA PRO A 39 -2.95 -4.10 15.37
C PRO A 39 -2.45 -2.68 15.13
N GLU A 40 -1.81 -2.41 14.00
CA GLU A 40 -1.21 -1.12 13.66
C GLU A 40 -1.76 -0.55 12.35
N PHE A 41 -1.95 -1.38 11.34
CA PHE A 41 -2.39 -1.01 10.00
C PHE A 41 -3.87 -1.33 9.77
N PHE A 42 -4.50 -0.60 8.86
CA PHE A 42 -5.77 -0.98 8.26
C PHE A 42 -5.63 -1.04 6.74
N LEU A 43 -6.40 -1.92 6.11
CA LEU A 43 -6.44 -2.11 4.67
C LEU A 43 -7.59 -1.30 4.08
N LEU A 44 -7.29 -0.49 3.08
CA LEU A 44 -8.23 0.33 2.32
C LEU A 44 -8.28 -0.13 0.86
N ALA A 45 -9.46 -0.26 0.29
CA ALA A 45 -9.63 -0.23 -1.17
C ALA A 45 -9.70 1.24 -1.59
N LEU A 46 -8.65 1.73 -2.24
CA LEU A 46 -8.51 3.13 -2.62
C LEU A 46 -9.54 3.51 -3.69
N ILE A 47 -10.18 4.66 -3.53
CA ILE A 47 -10.94 5.34 -4.57
C ILE A 47 -10.13 6.54 -5.02
N ASP A 48 -9.80 6.61 -6.32
CA ASP A 48 -9.02 7.71 -6.89
C ASP A 48 -9.88 8.94 -7.24
N ASP A 49 -9.24 10.01 -7.71
CA ASP A 49 -9.91 11.27 -8.10
C ASP A 49 -10.87 11.10 -9.30
N ASN A 50 -10.75 10.02 -10.07
CA ASN A 50 -11.67 9.67 -11.15
C ASN A 50 -12.90 8.87 -10.66
N ILE A 51 -13.02 8.69 -9.35
CA ILE A 51 -14.03 7.86 -8.68
C ILE A 51 -13.99 6.42 -9.21
N LYS A 52 -12.78 5.83 -9.21
CA LYS A 52 -12.53 4.43 -9.57
C LYS A 52 -11.72 3.76 -8.48
N PHE A 53 -11.87 2.44 -8.35
CA PHE A 53 -10.95 1.68 -7.52
C PHE A 53 -9.56 1.65 -8.14
N ASN A 54 -8.55 1.97 -7.35
CA ASN A 54 -7.16 2.06 -7.78
C ASN A 54 -6.22 1.34 -6.81
N GLY A 55 -6.43 0.03 -6.68
CA GLY A 55 -5.63 -0.81 -5.81
C GLY A 55 -5.97 -0.68 -4.33
N PHE A 56 -4.99 -1.01 -3.50
CA PHE A 56 -5.13 -1.12 -2.06
C PHE A 56 -4.00 -0.37 -1.35
N GLU A 57 -4.34 0.23 -0.23
CA GLU A 57 -3.39 0.92 0.63
C GLU A 57 -3.51 0.42 2.07
N CYS A 58 -2.37 0.22 2.73
CA CYS A 58 -2.31 -0.09 4.16
C CYS A 58 -1.70 1.09 4.90
N HIS A 59 -2.50 1.70 5.77
CA HIS A 59 -2.13 2.89 6.53
C HIS A 59 -2.02 2.60 8.02
N LEU A 60 -1.12 3.31 8.71
CA LEU A 60 -1.05 3.29 10.17
C LEU A 60 -2.28 3.98 10.77
N VAL A 61 -2.99 3.29 11.67
CA VAL A 61 -4.12 3.88 12.42
C VAL A 61 -3.67 5.07 13.27
N SER A 62 -2.42 5.05 13.76
CA SER A 62 -1.82 6.16 14.53
C SER A 62 -1.72 7.45 13.74
N ASP A 63 -1.52 7.35 12.44
CA ASP A 63 -1.22 8.47 11.56
C ASP A 63 -2.48 9.15 10.99
N ILE A 64 -3.66 8.66 11.31
CA ILE A 64 -4.91 9.35 10.99
C ILE A 64 -5.00 10.64 11.83
N LYS A 65 -4.88 11.80 11.20
CA LYS A 65 -5.06 13.11 11.81
C LYS A 65 -6.55 13.43 12.04
N ARG A 66 -7.36 13.18 11.02
CA ARG A 66 -8.80 13.39 11.00
C ARG A 66 -9.49 12.24 10.28
N LEU A 67 -10.68 11.84 10.74
CA LEU A 67 -11.49 10.79 10.16
C LEU A 67 -12.94 11.25 10.05
N LYS A 68 -13.55 11.08 8.88
CA LYS A 68 -14.98 11.24 8.64
C LYS A 68 -15.59 9.93 8.18
N LEU A 69 -16.68 9.53 8.76
CA LEU A 69 -17.45 8.33 8.50
C LEU A 69 -18.94 8.64 8.62
N PRO A 70 -19.73 8.39 7.58
CA PRO A 70 -19.29 8.13 6.20
C PRO A 70 -18.57 9.34 5.57
N ASP A 71 -17.98 9.15 4.39
CA ASP A 71 -17.48 10.25 3.56
C ASP A 71 -18.62 11.26 3.30
N PRO A 72 -18.39 12.58 3.41
CA PRO A 72 -19.44 13.59 3.20
C PRO A 72 -20.10 13.54 1.81
N TYR A 73 -19.46 12.92 0.83
CA TYR A 73 -19.96 12.78 -0.54
C TYR A 73 -20.23 11.31 -0.91
N GLU A 74 -20.45 10.44 0.08
CA GLU A 74 -20.62 9.01 -0.12
C GLU A 74 -21.71 8.67 -1.15
N ASP A 75 -22.88 9.30 -1.08
CA ASP A 75 -23.99 9.05 -2.01
C ASP A 75 -23.58 9.30 -3.47
N PHE A 76 -22.86 10.40 -3.71
CA PHE A 76 -22.31 10.72 -5.03
C PHE A 76 -21.26 9.69 -5.47
N ILE A 77 -20.32 9.35 -4.59
CA ILE A 77 -19.24 8.42 -4.89
C ILE A 77 -19.81 7.04 -5.21
N VAL A 78 -20.75 6.53 -4.40
CA VAL A 78 -21.41 5.23 -4.62
C VAL A 78 -22.18 5.23 -5.93
N ALA A 79 -22.94 6.29 -6.22
CA ALA A 79 -23.68 6.41 -7.49
C ALA A 79 -22.72 6.42 -8.69
N ALA A 80 -21.59 7.11 -8.60
CA ALA A 80 -20.58 7.18 -9.66
C ALA A 80 -19.89 5.83 -9.88
N LEU A 81 -19.45 5.16 -8.80
CA LEU A 81 -18.87 3.81 -8.86
C LEU A 81 -19.83 2.84 -9.53
N HIS A 82 -21.11 2.87 -9.15
CA HIS A 82 -22.14 2.02 -9.76
C HIS A 82 -22.32 2.31 -11.27
N LYS A 83 -22.42 3.58 -11.65
CA LYS A 83 -22.56 3.98 -13.06
C LYS A 83 -21.34 3.60 -13.90
N GLN A 84 -20.14 3.65 -13.31
CA GLN A 84 -18.89 3.24 -13.94
C GLN A 84 -18.65 1.73 -13.86
N ARG A 85 -19.58 0.95 -13.30
CA ARG A 85 -19.46 -0.51 -13.09
C ARG A 85 -18.20 -0.90 -12.30
N GLN A 86 -17.78 -0.04 -11.39
CA GLN A 86 -16.65 -0.29 -10.51
C GLN A 86 -17.07 -1.22 -9.39
N ARG A 87 -16.26 -2.23 -9.12
CA ARG A 87 -16.47 -3.17 -8.02
C ARG A 87 -15.15 -3.70 -7.51
N ILE A 88 -15.12 -4.09 -6.27
CA ILE A 88 -14.03 -4.87 -5.68
C ILE A 88 -14.40 -6.34 -5.89
N ASP A 89 -13.77 -7.02 -6.84
CA ASP A 89 -14.10 -8.41 -7.15
C ASP A 89 -13.83 -9.35 -5.97
N ARG A 90 -12.75 -9.10 -5.25
CA ARG A 90 -12.39 -9.86 -4.05
C ARG A 90 -11.49 -9.04 -3.13
N LYS A 91 -11.78 -9.10 -1.82
CA LYS A 91 -10.85 -8.61 -0.80
C LYS A 91 -9.55 -9.44 -0.87
N PRO A 92 -8.36 -8.81 -1.00
CA PRO A 92 -7.09 -9.55 -0.95
C PRO A 92 -6.85 -10.09 0.44
N ASP A 93 -6.27 -11.29 0.52
CA ASP A 93 -5.90 -11.94 1.79
C ASP A 93 -4.57 -11.38 2.31
N ILE A 94 -4.65 -10.20 2.93
CA ILE A 94 -3.52 -9.47 3.49
C ILE A 94 -3.44 -9.70 5.00
N ASN A 95 -2.32 -10.20 5.46
CA ASN A 95 -2.08 -10.43 6.88
C ASN A 95 -1.62 -9.15 7.59
N LEU A 96 -2.53 -8.47 8.28
CA LEU A 96 -2.27 -7.22 9.01
C LEU A 96 -1.71 -7.42 10.43
N SER A 97 -1.32 -8.63 10.84
CA SER A 97 -0.83 -8.90 12.20
C SER A 97 0.46 -8.15 12.54
N SER A 98 1.28 -7.84 11.54
CA SER A 98 2.50 -7.05 11.63
C SER A 98 2.91 -6.52 10.26
N LEU A 99 3.77 -5.49 10.21
CA LEU A 99 4.30 -4.98 8.94
C LEU A 99 5.07 -6.05 8.12
N PRO A 100 5.92 -6.92 8.71
CA PRO A 100 6.51 -8.02 7.97
C PRO A 100 5.49 -8.98 7.36
N ALA A 101 4.42 -9.33 8.08
CA ALA A 101 3.36 -10.20 7.59
C ALA A 101 2.56 -9.55 6.45
N LEU A 102 2.26 -8.24 6.58
CA LEU A 102 1.63 -7.43 5.54
C LEU A 102 2.46 -7.45 4.25
N LEU A 103 3.74 -7.07 4.33
CA LEU A 103 4.64 -7.03 3.18
C LEU A 103 4.78 -8.41 2.51
N LYS A 104 4.87 -9.48 3.31
CA LYS A 104 4.95 -10.86 2.81
C LYS A 104 3.69 -11.26 2.06
N SER A 105 2.51 -11.01 2.62
CA SER A 105 1.23 -11.35 1.97
C SER A 105 0.97 -10.49 0.74
N ALA A 106 1.27 -9.18 0.77
CA ALA A 106 1.15 -8.31 -0.38
C ALA A 106 2.06 -8.77 -1.54
N ASN A 107 3.34 -9.05 -1.25
CA ASN A 107 4.29 -9.54 -2.27
C ASN A 107 3.94 -10.93 -2.85
N ALA A 108 3.17 -11.74 -2.12
CA ALA A 108 2.69 -13.04 -2.62
C ALA A 108 1.53 -12.89 -3.61
N LEU A 109 0.74 -11.82 -3.49
CA LEU A 109 -0.46 -11.58 -4.29
C LEU A 109 -0.22 -10.59 -5.43
N PHE A 110 0.72 -9.66 -5.27
CA PHE A 110 0.98 -8.58 -6.19
C PHE A 110 2.43 -8.57 -6.65
N PRO A 111 2.72 -8.27 -7.93
CA PRO A 111 4.08 -8.30 -8.47
C PRO A 111 4.98 -7.21 -7.90
N LEU A 112 4.41 -6.07 -7.55
CA LEU A 112 5.08 -4.91 -6.96
C LEU A 112 4.36 -4.46 -5.70
N VAL A 113 5.13 -3.88 -4.78
CA VAL A 113 4.63 -3.12 -3.64
C VAL A 113 5.27 -1.74 -3.65
N THR A 114 4.52 -0.74 -3.21
CA THR A 114 5.01 0.61 -2.97
C THR A 114 5.13 0.82 -1.47
N ILE A 115 6.27 1.29 -1.00
CA ILE A 115 6.47 1.67 0.40
C ILE A 115 6.70 3.17 0.52
N HIS A 116 6.17 3.75 1.58
CA HIS A 116 6.33 5.16 1.91
C HIS A 116 7.02 5.31 3.27
N GLN A 117 7.90 6.29 3.37
CA GLN A 117 8.60 6.70 4.58
C GLN A 117 8.26 8.17 4.89
N GLU A 118 6.98 8.49 4.94
CA GLU A 118 6.46 9.87 4.93
C GLU A 118 6.98 10.74 6.06
N ARG A 119 7.34 10.14 7.22
CA ARG A 119 7.96 10.87 8.35
C ARG A 119 9.39 11.31 8.06
N ALA A 120 10.14 10.49 7.35
CA ALA A 120 11.55 10.74 7.04
C ALA A 120 11.74 11.38 5.67
N LYS A 121 10.86 11.05 4.73
CA LYS A 121 10.92 11.45 3.31
C LYS A 121 9.53 11.78 2.77
N PRO A 122 8.97 12.93 3.16
CA PRO A 122 7.67 13.35 2.65
C PRO A 122 7.67 13.45 1.13
N GLY A 123 6.63 12.90 0.48
CA GLY A 123 6.47 12.93 -0.96
C GLY A 123 7.33 11.92 -1.75
N GLU A 124 8.19 11.14 -1.09
CA GLU A 124 8.93 10.06 -1.74
C GLU A 124 8.25 8.71 -1.51
N CYS A 125 8.21 7.87 -2.56
CA CYS A 125 7.84 6.47 -2.46
C CYS A 125 8.86 5.58 -3.17
N PHE A 126 8.89 4.31 -2.80
CA PHE A 126 9.79 3.32 -3.39
C PHE A 126 8.97 2.12 -3.84
N ILE A 127 8.97 1.87 -5.15
CA ILE A 127 8.21 0.79 -5.77
C ILE A 127 9.15 -0.35 -6.13
N GLY A 128 8.75 -1.59 -5.87
CA GLY A 128 9.57 -2.72 -6.24
C GLY A 128 9.06 -4.06 -5.76
N LYS A 129 9.90 -5.07 -5.93
CA LYS A 129 9.65 -6.44 -5.49
C LYS A 129 10.35 -6.70 -4.15
N VAL A 130 9.61 -7.24 -3.20
CA VAL A 130 10.18 -7.67 -1.92
C VAL A 130 11.06 -8.90 -2.15
N LEU A 131 12.33 -8.81 -1.77
CA LEU A 131 13.28 -9.92 -1.86
C LEU A 131 13.48 -10.62 -0.53
N ASP A 132 13.56 -9.84 0.56
CA ASP A 132 13.79 -10.37 1.90
C ASP A 132 13.23 -9.42 2.97
N ILE A 133 12.81 -9.98 4.08
CA ILE A 133 12.30 -9.25 5.24
C ILE A 133 12.96 -9.84 6.48
N SER A 134 13.73 -9.00 7.18
CA SER A 134 14.29 -9.31 8.51
C SER A 134 13.46 -8.66 9.61
N GLU A 135 13.83 -8.85 10.87
CA GLU A 135 13.15 -8.23 12.01
C GLU A 135 13.12 -6.68 11.95
N LYS A 136 14.11 -6.06 11.34
CA LYS A 136 14.30 -4.60 11.36
C LYS A 136 14.33 -3.97 9.98
N SER A 137 14.43 -4.76 8.92
CA SER A 137 14.64 -4.22 7.58
C SER A 137 13.94 -5.01 6.48
N LEU A 138 13.56 -4.29 5.43
CA LEU A 138 13.06 -4.77 4.16
C LEU A 138 14.18 -4.65 3.11
N LEU A 139 14.43 -5.69 2.33
CA LEU A 139 15.22 -5.64 1.11
C LEU A 139 14.26 -5.59 -0.08
N LEU A 140 14.22 -4.44 -0.76
CA LEU A 140 13.34 -4.17 -1.89
C LEU A 140 14.17 -4.01 -3.15
N HIS A 141 13.88 -4.76 -4.19
CA HIS A 141 14.44 -4.49 -5.52
C HIS A 141 13.56 -3.45 -6.19
N THR A 142 14.06 -2.23 -6.27
CA THR A 142 13.28 -1.08 -6.72
C THR A 142 13.31 -0.94 -8.24
N ILE A 143 12.18 -0.45 -8.79
CA ILE A 143 11.98 -0.06 -10.18
C ILE A 143 11.78 1.45 -10.24
N ASP A 144 12.36 2.12 -11.24
CA ASP A 144 12.20 3.56 -11.41
C ASP A 144 10.93 3.94 -12.22
N PRO A 145 10.57 5.23 -12.30
CA PRO A 145 9.42 5.68 -13.09
C PRO A 145 9.48 5.36 -14.60
N GLY A 146 10.65 5.07 -15.13
CA GLY A 146 10.87 4.60 -16.51
C GLY A 146 10.71 3.08 -16.67
N ALA A 147 10.22 2.37 -15.65
CA ALA A 147 10.09 0.92 -15.58
C ALA A 147 11.43 0.17 -15.72
N VAL A 148 12.53 0.80 -15.28
CA VAL A 148 13.87 0.20 -15.29
C VAL A 148 14.23 -0.25 -13.87
N TRP A 149 14.58 -1.54 -13.73
CA TRP A 149 15.03 -2.08 -12.46
C TRP A 149 16.41 -1.53 -12.06
N HIS A 150 16.54 -1.10 -10.83
CA HIS A 150 17.82 -0.66 -10.31
C HIS A 150 18.82 -1.81 -10.31
N LYS A 151 20.12 -1.50 -10.48
CA LYS A 151 21.18 -2.52 -10.56
C LYS A 151 21.34 -3.34 -9.28
N LYS A 152 20.99 -2.76 -8.12
CA LYS A 152 21.10 -3.39 -6.80
C LYS A 152 19.83 -3.12 -6.01
N PRO A 153 19.37 -4.10 -5.22
CA PRO A 153 18.30 -3.89 -4.26
C PRO A 153 18.69 -2.87 -3.19
N SER A 154 17.68 -2.18 -2.66
CA SER A 154 17.80 -1.19 -1.59
C SER A 154 17.27 -1.75 -0.28
N ARG A 155 17.88 -1.35 0.85
CA ARG A 155 17.46 -1.76 2.18
C ARG A 155 16.77 -0.61 2.90
N PHE A 156 15.59 -0.89 3.45
CA PHE A 156 14.75 0.06 4.16
C PHE A 156 14.54 -0.40 5.61
N ARG A 157 14.47 0.53 6.56
CA ARG A 157 14.13 0.23 7.95
C ARG A 157 12.62 0.07 8.07
N LEU A 158 12.16 -1.05 8.63
CA LEU A 158 10.71 -1.29 8.82
C LEU A 158 10.05 -0.21 9.68
N ALA A 159 10.74 0.27 10.72
CA ALA A 159 10.22 1.32 11.61
C ALA A 159 9.98 2.68 10.94
N GLU A 160 10.52 2.89 9.73
CA GLU A 160 10.34 4.12 8.96
C GLU A 160 9.18 4.02 7.95
N ILE A 161 8.66 2.81 7.70
CA ILE A 161 7.55 2.60 6.75
C ILE A 161 6.24 3.03 7.40
N THR A 162 5.56 3.97 6.76
CA THR A 162 4.30 4.56 7.23
C THR A 162 3.09 4.08 6.44
N ARG A 163 3.28 3.69 5.16
CA ARG A 163 2.24 3.20 4.27
C ARG A 163 2.80 2.16 3.31
N VAL A 164 1.93 1.22 2.91
CA VAL A 164 2.24 0.20 1.89
C VAL A 164 1.08 0.13 0.91
N ASP A 165 1.36 0.34 -0.38
CA ASP A 165 0.37 0.29 -1.45
C ASP A 165 0.67 -0.87 -2.40
N PHE A 166 -0.35 -1.42 -3.07
CA PHE A 166 -0.22 -2.51 -4.03
C PHE A 166 -1.47 -2.64 -4.92
N GLY A 167 -1.28 -3.16 -6.13
CA GLY A 167 -2.35 -3.44 -7.08
C GLY A 167 -3.03 -2.21 -7.64
N GLY A 168 -2.39 -1.06 -7.59
CA GLY A 168 -2.81 0.16 -8.26
C GLY A 168 -2.38 0.18 -9.73
N GLY A 169 -3.06 1.01 -10.52
CA GLY A 169 -2.79 1.09 -11.95
C GLY A 169 -1.35 1.52 -12.29
N TYR A 170 -0.70 2.26 -11.39
CA TYR A 170 0.69 2.66 -11.61
C TYR A 170 1.68 1.50 -11.42
N GLU A 171 1.51 0.69 -10.36
CA GLU A 171 2.29 -0.54 -10.15
C GLU A 171 2.06 -1.54 -11.26
N GLU A 172 0.82 -1.68 -11.72
CA GLU A 172 0.50 -2.57 -12.85
C GLU A 172 1.18 -2.12 -14.14
N ALA A 173 1.16 -0.83 -14.47
CA ALA A 173 1.83 -0.27 -15.63
C ALA A 173 3.36 -0.45 -15.57
N LEU A 174 3.97 -0.19 -14.40
CA LEU A 174 5.40 -0.42 -14.21
C LEU A 174 5.78 -1.89 -14.40
N HIS A 175 4.98 -2.81 -13.84
CA HIS A 175 5.23 -4.24 -14.00
C HIS A 175 5.01 -4.72 -15.44
N LEU A 176 3.98 -4.21 -16.12
CA LEU A 176 3.70 -4.54 -17.51
C LEU A 176 4.89 -4.21 -18.43
N ILE A 177 5.54 -3.08 -18.22
CA ILE A 177 6.67 -2.62 -19.04
C ILE A 177 8.00 -3.20 -18.55
N GLY A 178 8.26 -3.15 -17.24
CA GLY A 178 9.54 -3.56 -16.64
C GLY A 178 9.67 -5.07 -16.39
N GLY A 179 8.54 -5.80 -16.39
CA GLY A 179 8.51 -7.24 -16.11
C GLY A 179 9.06 -7.59 -14.73
N ASN A 180 9.60 -8.80 -14.60
CA ASN A 180 10.27 -9.24 -13.38
C ASN A 180 11.75 -8.83 -13.38
N PRO A 181 12.34 -8.54 -12.20
CA PRO A 181 13.75 -8.24 -12.11
C PRO A 181 14.58 -9.45 -12.56
N LYS A 182 15.65 -9.21 -13.33
CA LYS A 182 16.59 -10.25 -13.72
C LYS A 182 17.29 -10.79 -12.46
N PRO A 183 17.44 -12.11 -12.30
CA PRO A 183 18.16 -12.65 -11.16
C PRO A 183 19.58 -12.07 -11.12
N PRO A 184 20.12 -11.78 -9.93
CA PRO A 184 21.49 -11.30 -9.81
C PRO A 184 22.43 -12.31 -10.48
N LYS A 185 23.31 -11.82 -11.36
CA LYS A 185 24.36 -12.68 -11.95
C LYS A 185 25.12 -13.31 -10.79
N LYS A 186 25.11 -14.65 -10.70
CA LYS A 186 25.95 -15.37 -9.74
C LYS A 186 27.39 -14.88 -9.95
N SER A 187 27.94 -14.22 -8.97
CA SER A 187 29.37 -13.90 -8.94
C SER A 187 30.10 -15.23 -9.06
N THR A 188 30.74 -15.48 -10.18
CA THR A 188 31.67 -16.59 -10.35
C THR A 188 32.84 -16.27 -9.42
N MET A 189 32.83 -16.84 -8.22
CA MET A 189 34.02 -16.81 -7.37
C MET A 189 35.12 -17.49 -8.18
N ALA A 190 35.98 -16.66 -8.77
CA ALA A 190 37.24 -17.15 -9.34
C ALA A 190 38.00 -17.84 -8.20
N LYS A 191 38.11 -19.18 -8.27
CA LYS A 191 39.08 -19.92 -7.49
C LYS A 191 40.42 -19.32 -7.87
N ARG A 192 41.03 -18.60 -6.95
CA ARG A 192 42.46 -18.25 -7.06
C ARG A 192 43.25 -19.55 -6.89
N PRO A 193 44.25 -19.78 -7.75
CA PRO A 193 45.13 -20.94 -7.66
C PRO A 193 45.97 -20.94 -6.38
#